data_6c41ef304a39575bb9c34a1f9c7ba052
#
_entry.id   6c41ef304a39575bb9c34a1f9c7ba052
#
_cell.length_a   1.000
_cell.length_b   1.000
_cell.length_c   1.000
_cell.angle_alpha   90.00
_cell.angle_beta   90.00
_cell.angle_gamma   90.00
#
_symmetry.space_group_name_H-M   'P 1'
#
loop_
_entity.id
_entity.type
_entity.pdbx_description
1 polymer ?
#
loop_
_entity_poly.entity_id
_entity_poly.type
_entity_poly.pdbx_seq_one_letter_code
_entity_poly.pdbx_strand_id
1 'polypeptide(L)' 'MTQQIKTTNPYSGQSEMLTPEEHKLYIEIKDAEINEDYKTMQKGLDKFSRLNAKAYMILLD' A
#
# COMPACT_ATOMS: atom_id res chain seq x y z
N MET A 1 8.25 15.77 -12.86
CA MET A 1 6.81 15.57 -12.66
C MET A 1 6.56 14.30 -11.92
N THR A 2 5.69 14.35 -10.94
CA THR A 2 5.37 13.16 -10.16
C THR A 2 4.29 12.37 -10.88
N GLN A 3 4.61 11.14 -11.28
CA GLN A 3 3.61 10.23 -11.80
C GLN A 3 2.82 9.64 -10.64
N GLN A 4 1.52 9.47 -10.85
CA GLN A 4 0.68 8.82 -9.87
C GLN A 4 0.06 7.56 -10.49
N ILE A 5 -0.05 6.53 -9.67
CA ILE A 5 -0.54 5.23 -10.09
C ILE A 5 -1.86 4.96 -9.38
N LYS A 6 -2.92 4.75 -10.14
CA LYS A 6 -4.21 4.41 -9.56
C LYS A 6 -4.16 3.00 -9.00
N THR A 7 -4.43 2.89 -7.71
CA THR A 7 -4.42 1.61 -7.01
C THR A 7 -5.81 1.38 -6.42
N THR A 8 -6.35 0.19 -6.62
CA THR A 8 -7.71 -0.15 -6.19
C THR A 8 -7.67 -1.25 -5.15
N ASN A 9 -8.44 -1.07 -4.07
CA ASN A 9 -8.64 -2.10 -3.08
C ASN A 9 -9.65 -3.12 -3.65
N PRO A 10 -9.23 -4.36 -3.89
CA PRO A 10 -10.12 -5.35 -4.52
C PRO A 10 -11.30 -5.75 -3.63
N TYR A 11 -11.22 -5.49 -2.33
CA TYR A 11 -12.31 -5.88 -1.42
C TYR A 11 -13.39 -4.82 -1.29
N SER A 12 -12.98 -3.54 -1.33
CA SER A 12 -13.94 -2.44 -1.16
C SER A 12 -14.29 -1.74 -2.47
N GLY A 13 -13.45 -1.91 -3.50
CA GLY A 13 -13.61 -1.20 -4.76
C GLY A 13 -13.13 0.24 -4.72
N GLN A 14 -12.66 0.71 -3.58
CA GLN A 14 -12.15 2.08 -3.45
C GLN A 14 -10.77 2.19 -4.06
N SER A 15 -10.46 3.37 -4.61
CA SER A 15 -9.19 3.62 -5.26
C SER A 15 -8.51 4.84 -4.68
N GLU A 16 -7.19 4.88 -4.78
CA GLU A 16 -6.40 6.03 -4.39
C GLU A 16 -5.20 6.14 -5.32
N MET A 17 -4.76 7.37 -5.57
CA MET A 17 -3.59 7.62 -6.40
C MET A 17 -2.34 7.56 -5.52
N LEU A 18 -1.36 6.77 -5.95
CA LEU A 18 -0.11 6.60 -5.23
C LEU A 18 1.06 7.10 -6.06
N THR A 19 2.07 7.66 -5.40
CA THR A 19 3.35 7.90 -6.06
C THR A 19 4.01 6.57 -6.38
N PRO A 20 4.98 6.52 -7.33
CA PRO A 20 5.68 5.27 -7.62
C PRO A 20 6.32 4.63 -6.37
N GLU A 21 6.84 5.46 -5.46
CA GLU A 21 7.42 4.96 -4.22
C GLU A 21 6.36 4.31 -3.33
N GLU A 22 5.22 4.96 -3.16
CA GLU A 22 4.13 4.42 -2.38
C GLU A 22 3.57 3.14 -3.01
N HIS A 23 3.44 3.12 -4.31
CA HIS A 23 2.96 1.95 -5.02
C HIS A 23 3.91 0.76 -4.85
N LYS A 24 5.20 1.01 -4.95
CA LYS A 24 6.21 -0.03 -4.75
C LYS A 24 6.08 -0.65 -3.35
N LEU A 25 5.92 0.21 -2.34
CA LEU A 25 5.74 -0.25 -0.97
C LEU A 25 4.45 -1.05 -0.81
N TYR A 26 3.38 -0.60 -1.46
CA TYR A 26 2.11 -1.31 -1.44
C TYR A 26 2.28 -2.74 -2.00
N ILE A 27 2.98 -2.87 -3.12
CA ILE A 27 3.22 -4.19 -3.73
C ILE A 27 4.06 -5.07 -2.79
N GLU A 28 5.07 -4.50 -2.14
CA GLU A 28 5.88 -5.23 -1.17
C GLU A 28 5.04 -5.76 -0.01
N ILE A 29 4.09 -4.95 0.47
CA ILE A 29 3.19 -5.36 1.55
C ILE A 29 2.31 -6.52 1.09
N LYS A 30 1.75 -6.43 -0.10
CA LYS A 30 0.88 -7.49 -0.64
C LYS A 30 1.67 -8.76 -0.89
N ASP A 31 2.89 -8.65 -1.37
CA ASP A 31 3.76 -9.80 -1.60
C ASP A 31 4.11 -10.49 -0.27
N ALA A 32 4.44 -9.71 0.74
CA ALA A 32 4.72 -10.25 2.07
C ALA A 32 3.50 -10.97 2.64
N GLU A 33 2.31 -10.43 2.43
CA GLU A 33 1.07 -11.06 2.88
C GLU A 33 0.88 -12.43 2.21
N ILE A 34 1.09 -12.49 0.90
CA ILE A 34 0.96 -13.75 0.15
C ILE A 34 1.96 -14.78 0.64
N ASN A 35 3.18 -14.36 0.94
CA ASN A 35 4.24 -15.24 1.43
C ASN A 35 4.17 -15.51 2.93
N GLU A 36 3.16 -14.97 3.60
CA GLU A 36 2.97 -15.10 5.05
C GLU A 36 4.17 -14.55 5.83
N ASP A 37 4.85 -13.57 5.27
CA ASP A 37 5.95 -12.88 5.94
C ASP A 37 5.40 -11.68 6.71
N TYR A 38 4.79 -11.98 7.84
CA TYR A 38 4.06 -10.97 8.61
C TYR A 38 4.98 -9.91 9.22
N LYS A 39 6.24 -10.26 9.45
CA LYS A 39 7.21 -9.32 9.98
C LYS A 39 7.51 -8.22 8.96
N THR A 40 7.77 -8.60 7.72
CA THR A 40 8.00 -7.65 6.64
C THR A 40 6.73 -6.86 6.33
N MET A 41 5.57 -7.54 6.36
CA MET A 41 4.29 -6.90 6.16
C MET A 41 4.04 -5.80 7.20
N GLN A 42 4.29 -6.10 8.48
CA GLN A 42 4.11 -5.14 9.56
C GLN A 42 4.99 -3.91 9.38
N LYS A 43 6.24 -4.11 9.03
CA LYS A 43 7.15 -2.99 8.77
C LYS A 43 6.67 -2.14 7.60
N GLY A 44 6.21 -2.79 6.53
CA GLY A 44 5.68 -2.09 5.37
C GLY A 44 4.43 -1.29 5.69
N LEU A 45 3.52 -1.88 6.46
CA LEU A 45 2.29 -1.21 6.87
C LEU A 45 2.59 0.04 7.70
N ASP A 46 3.51 -0.08 8.65
CA ASP A 46 3.90 1.04 9.49
C ASP A 46 4.50 2.17 8.64
N LYS A 47 5.41 1.83 7.74
CA LYS A 47 6.03 2.81 6.87
C LYS A 47 5.01 3.46 5.94
N PHE A 48 4.12 2.66 5.35
CA PHE A 48 3.11 3.17 4.42
C PHE A 48 2.15 4.13 5.13
N SER A 49 1.71 3.79 6.33
CA SER A 49 0.80 4.64 7.08
C SER A 49 1.41 6.00 7.41
N ARG A 50 2.73 6.05 7.58
CA ARG A 50 3.44 7.31 7.82
C ARG A 50 3.62 8.11 6.54
N LEU A 51 3.81 7.43 5.40
CA LEU A 51 3.98 8.10 4.12
C LEU A 51 2.65 8.68 3.61
N ASN A 52 1.58 7.92 3.73
CA ASN A 52 0.28 8.33 3.19
C ASN A 52 -0.83 7.67 4.00
N ALA A 53 -1.20 8.30 5.11
CA ALA A 53 -2.21 7.76 6.02
C ALA A 53 -3.57 7.59 5.33
N LYS A 54 -3.92 8.50 4.43
CA LYS A 54 -5.20 8.43 3.72
C LYS A 54 -5.26 7.19 2.84
N ALA A 55 -4.21 6.96 2.06
CA ALA A 55 -4.14 5.79 1.20
C ALA A 55 -4.10 4.50 2.02
N TYR A 56 -3.42 4.51 3.16
CA TYR A 56 -3.40 3.37 4.06
C TYR A 56 -4.83 2.98 4.47
N MET A 57 -5.63 3.96 4.86
CA MET A 57 -7.00 3.72 5.30
C MET A 57 -7.88 3.21 4.17
N ILE A 58 -7.63 3.63 2.94
CA ILE A 58 -8.42 3.22 1.78
C ILE A 58 -7.99 1.85 1.27
N LEU A 59 -6.69 1.60 1.22
CA LEU A 59 -6.15 0.44 0.52
C LEU A 59 -5.76 -0.72 1.44
N LEU A 60 -5.35 -0.43 2.66
CA LEU A 60 -4.74 -1.43 3.53
C LEU A 60 -5.42 -1.62 4.89
N ASP A 61 -6.38 -0.79 5.20
CA ASP A 61 -7.07 -0.88 6.49
C ASP A 61 -8.30 -1.79 6.42
#